data_ae4d1d869fbc0eafb928b46640d10992
#
_entry.id   ae4d1d869fbc0eafb928b46640d10992
#
_cell.length_a   1.000
_cell.length_b   1.000
_cell.length_c   1.000
_cell.angle_alpha   90.00
_cell.angle_beta   90.00
_cell.angle_gamma   90.00
#
_symmetry.space_group_name_H-M   'P 1'
#
loop_
_entity.id
_entity.type
_entity.pdbx_description
1 polymer ?
#
loop_
_entity_poly.entity_id
_entity_poly.type
_entity_poly.pdbx_seq_one_letter_code
_entity_poly.pdbx_strand_id
1 'polypeptide(L)'
;MQSTIKTLSIFLLGALLLIPVIGCQQQEKAEAPDFDCSFVNEEFSSYPGMGETVKPARATWNSGFILEAIYARALEHMGYEVEKYKEISGPIFYQSLVDGELDFWANGWFPLHNKMLPDNFNQKAQKIGYIVKNGAVQGYLASKDLVEKYNIKSLADFKRQEVIDAFDADNDGKAEMVGCPPGWGCHKIITYHMKNAYPEIFKNIDVTTGAYSASMSSEVAKYKTGKPVFFYTWTPNWTVNKLKPGKDVMWIGVPEIKPTPEQENLPNPTKALTASGIKGAASDPIKMGFAANDIRVVANNDFLENNPGAKKLFELMSVSFGDITAQNQKMFEGENTQKDVERHATEWIKNNKDKWIEWQKKAREAAK
;
A
#
# COMPACT_ATOMS: atom_id res chain seq x y z
N MET A 1 -52.31 55.52 40.98
CA MET A 1 -52.51 56.52 39.92
C MET A 1 -51.80 56.03 38.66
N GLN A 2 -52.59 55.72 37.65
CA GLN A 2 -52.17 55.16 36.36
C GLN A 2 -51.51 56.20 35.48
N SER A 3 -50.53 55.82 34.72
CA SER A 3 -50.18 56.51 33.46
C SER A 3 -49.70 55.50 32.45
N THR A 4 -50.54 55.31 31.47
CA THR A 4 -50.39 54.49 30.27
C THR A 4 -49.56 55.20 29.24
N ILE A 5 -48.49 54.62 28.72
CA ILE A 5 -47.80 55.10 27.51
C ILE A 5 -47.99 54.04 26.44
N LYS A 6 -48.70 54.42 25.36
CA LYS A 6 -48.89 53.67 24.14
C LYS A 6 -47.63 53.81 23.27
N THR A 7 -47.00 52.67 22.98
CA THR A 7 -45.93 52.62 22.01
C THR A 7 -46.44 52.12 20.68
N LEU A 8 -46.26 52.92 19.66
CA LEU A 8 -46.69 52.72 18.27
C LEU A 8 -45.68 51.77 17.58
N SER A 9 -46.12 50.61 17.20
CA SER A 9 -45.27 49.66 16.43
C SER A 9 -45.39 49.96 14.94
N ILE A 10 -44.30 50.40 14.32
CA ILE A 10 -44.16 50.55 12.87
C ILE A 10 -43.65 49.19 12.33
N PHE A 11 -44.50 48.52 11.53
CA PHE A 11 -44.08 47.36 10.75
C PHE A 11 -43.34 47.85 9.49
N LEU A 12 -42.05 47.62 9.45
CA LEU A 12 -41.27 47.69 8.21
C LEU A 12 -41.26 46.31 7.55
N LEU A 13 -42.00 46.17 6.45
CA LEU A 13 -41.95 45.00 5.56
C LEU A 13 -40.62 45.05 4.78
N GLY A 14 -39.61 44.34 5.25
CA GLY A 14 -38.36 44.11 4.49
C GLY A 14 -38.58 42.95 3.54
N ALA A 15 -38.69 43.24 2.25
CA ALA A 15 -38.66 42.25 1.18
C ALA A 15 -37.25 41.67 1.11
N LEU A 16 -37.07 40.44 1.60
CA LEU A 16 -35.84 39.64 1.45
C LEU A 16 -35.80 39.12 0.01
N LEU A 17 -35.05 39.78 -0.86
CA LEU A 17 -34.65 39.25 -2.16
C LEU A 17 -33.67 38.08 -1.91
N LEU A 18 -34.18 36.86 -1.99
CA LEU A 18 -33.38 35.62 -2.11
C LEU A 18 -32.70 35.65 -3.50
N ILE A 19 -31.48 36.10 -3.55
CA ILE A 19 -30.59 35.90 -4.70
C ILE A 19 -30.12 34.43 -4.58
N PRO A 20 -30.41 33.51 -5.54
CA PRO A 20 -29.78 32.22 -5.55
C PRO A 20 -28.30 32.45 -5.86
N VAL A 21 -27.44 32.30 -4.86
CA VAL A 21 -26.00 32.12 -5.08
C VAL A 21 -25.84 30.75 -5.73
N ILE A 22 -25.86 30.72 -7.06
CA ILE A 22 -25.32 29.61 -7.84
C ILE A 22 -23.82 29.68 -7.61
N GLY A 23 -23.38 29.01 -6.54
CA GLY A 23 -22.00 28.69 -6.32
C GLY A 23 -21.57 27.73 -7.42
N CYS A 24 -21.03 28.24 -8.52
CA CYS A 24 -20.08 27.48 -9.31
C CYS A 24 -18.95 27.11 -8.35
N GLN A 25 -18.99 25.90 -7.78
CA GLN A 25 -17.77 25.26 -7.33
C GLN A 25 -16.92 25.09 -8.61
N GLN A 26 -16.06 26.06 -8.87
CA GLN A 26 -14.88 25.80 -9.67
C GLN A 26 -14.15 24.69 -8.90
N GLN A 27 -14.29 23.45 -9.40
CA GLN A 27 -13.29 22.43 -9.14
C GLN A 27 -11.97 23.08 -9.53
N GLU A 28 -11.13 23.43 -8.55
CA GLU A 28 -9.75 23.77 -8.80
C GLU A 28 -9.20 22.62 -9.65
N LYS A 29 -8.98 22.87 -10.94
CA LYS A 29 -8.13 22.00 -11.75
C LYS A 29 -6.84 21.92 -10.96
N ALA A 30 -6.52 20.75 -10.42
CA ALA A 30 -5.22 20.50 -9.84
C ALA A 30 -4.25 20.88 -10.97
N GLU A 31 -3.45 21.92 -10.76
CA GLU A 31 -2.35 22.22 -11.66
C GLU A 31 -1.55 20.94 -11.78
N ALA A 32 -1.45 20.44 -13.01
CA ALA A 32 -0.57 19.31 -13.31
C ALA A 32 0.80 19.69 -12.73
N PRO A 33 1.43 18.88 -11.87
CA PRO A 33 2.70 19.23 -11.31
C PRO A 33 3.66 19.49 -12.48
N ASP A 34 4.35 20.64 -12.43
CA ASP A 34 5.29 21.08 -13.47
C ASP A 34 6.50 20.13 -13.46
N PHE A 35 6.32 18.97 -14.14
CA PHE A 35 7.35 17.94 -14.22
C PHE A 35 8.36 18.31 -15.29
N ASP A 36 9.44 18.92 -14.85
CA ASP A 36 10.58 19.23 -15.70
C ASP A 36 11.33 17.93 -16.11
N CYS A 37 11.15 17.54 -17.36
CA CYS A 37 11.89 16.44 -18.00
C CYS A 37 13.20 16.90 -18.66
N SER A 38 13.61 18.18 -18.53
CA SER A 38 14.82 18.73 -19.20
C SER A 38 16.09 17.96 -18.88
N PHE A 39 16.17 17.33 -17.71
CA PHE A 39 17.31 16.47 -17.32
C PHE A 39 17.43 15.19 -18.16
N VAL A 40 16.40 14.79 -18.89
CA VAL A 40 16.45 13.60 -19.75
C VAL A 40 17.29 13.88 -20.99
N ASN A 41 17.38 15.14 -21.46
CA ASN A 41 18.12 15.59 -22.63
C ASN A 41 17.89 14.71 -23.88
N GLU A 42 16.69 14.17 -24.05
CA GLU A 42 16.28 13.36 -25.19
C GLU A 42 15.04 13.99 -25.81
N GLU A 43 15.12 14.38 -27.07
CA GLU A 43 13.95 14.82 -27.82
C GLU A 43 13.24 13.63 -28.42
N PHE A 44 11.98 13.42 -28.00
CA PHE A 44 11.14 12.40 -28.57
C PHE A 44 10.32 12.97 -29.73
N SER A 45 10.27 12.22 -30.82
CA SER A 45 9.58 12.62 -32.05
C SER A 45 8.05 12.50 -31.97
N SER A 46 7.50 11.90 -30.91
CA SER A 46 6.05 11.72 -30.75
C SER A 46 5.63 11.68 -29.27
N TYR A 47 4.43 12.14 -29.04
CA TYR A 47 3.77 12.17 -27.72
C TYR A 47 2.40 11.48 -27.87
N PRO A 48 2.35 10.14 -27.83
CA PRO A 48 1.14 9.37 -28.15
C PRO A 48 -0.02 9.58 -27.17
N GLY A 49 0.23 10.18 -26.01
CA GLY A 49 -0.79 10.52 -25.02
C GLY A 49 -1.41 11.91 -25.19
N MET A 50 -1.04 12.67 -26.21
CA MET A 50 -1.57 14.01 -26.42
C MET A 50 -3.07 14.02 -26.60
N GLY A 51 -3.77 14.73 -25.70
CA GLY A 51 -5.23 14.83 -25.70
C GLY A 51 -5.96 13.71 -24.95
N GLU A 52 -5.20 12.77 -24.38
CA GLU A 52 -5.73 11.64 -23.60
C GLU A 52 -5.54 11.90 -22.10
N THR A 53 -6.63 11.73 -21.34
CA THR A 53 -6.63 11.85 -19.88
C THR A 53 -6.53 10.46 -19.23
N VAL A 54 -5.75 10.35 -18.16
CA VAL A 54 -5.54 9.11 -17.40
C VAL A 54 -5.94 9.28 -15.94
N LYS A 55 -6.70 8.33 -15.40
CA LYS A 55 -7.26 8.34 -14.05
C LYS A 55 -6.55 7.31 -13.15
N PRO A 56 -5.49 7.69 -12.43
CA PRO A 56 -4.74 6.78 -11.57
C PRO A 56 -5.41 6.58 -10.21
N ALA A 57 -5.11 5.42 -9.60
CA ALA A 57 -5.29 5.23 -8.16
C ALA A 57 -3.94 5.11 -7.44
N ARG A 58 -3.93 5.46 -6.16
CA ARG A 58 -2.81 5.26 -5.25
C ARG A 58 -3.23 4.38 -4.08
N ALA A 59 -2.37 3.42 -3.71
CA ALA A 59 -2.60 2.59 -2.54
C ALA A 59 -2.48 3.39 -1.25
N THR A 60 -3.24 3.01 -0.23
CA THR A 60 -3.26 3.66 1.09
C THR A 60 -2.06 3.28 1.98
N TRP A 61 -1.15 2.45 1.50
CA TRP A 61 0.08 2.06 2.19
C TRP A 61 1.33 2.57 1.45
N ASN A 62 2.42 2.72 2.18
CA ASN A 62 3.60 3.50 1.77
C ASN A 62 4.18 3.16 0.39
N SER A 63 4.26 1.87 -0.01
CA SER A 63 4.81 1.53 -1.33
C SER A 63 3.98 2.09 -2.50
N GLY A 64 2.70 2.41 -2.28
CA GLY A 64 1.84 3.01 -3.29
C GLY A 64 2.25 4.41 -3.71
N PHE A 65 2.84 5.18 -2.81
CA PHE A 65 3.15 6.59 -3.05
C PHE A 65 4.19 6.78 -4.15
N ILE A 66 5.36 6.15 -4.00
CA ILE A 66 6.43 6.27 -5.00
C ILE A 66 6.08 5.57 -6.32
N LEU A 67 5.36 4.45 -6.26
CA LEU A 67 4.99 3.71 -7.46
C LEU A 67 3.97 4.51 -8.29
N GLU A 68 2.95 5.07 -7.66
CA GLU A 68 2.00 5.95 -8.35
C GLU A 68 2.74 7.12 -8.99
N ALA A 69 3.59 7.85 -8.24
CA ALA A 69 4.28 9.03 -8.74
C ALA A 69 5.22 8.71 -9.93
N ILE A 70 5.98 7.61 -9.90
CA ILE A 70 6.86 7.21 -11.01
C ILE A 70 6.02 6.86 -12.25
N TYR A 71 4.92 6.12 -12.11
CA TYR A 71 4.07 5.72 -13.23
C TYR A 71 3.30 6.90 -13.82
N ALA A 72 2.81 7.82 -12.98
CA ALA A 72 2.21 9.08 -13.44
C ALA A 72 3.19 9.89 -14.28
N ARG A 73 4.43 10.11 -13.78
CA ARG A 73 5.49 10.81 -14.52
C ARG A 73 5.83 10.14 -15.86
N ALA A 74 5.78 8.79 -15.91
CA ALA A 74 6.05 8.08 -17.15
C ALA A 74 4.99 8.35 -18.23
N LEU A 75 3.74 8.47 -17.82
CA LEU A 75 2.62 8.80 -18.70
C LEU A 75 2.66 10.28 -19.11
N GLU A 76 2.89 11.20 -18.18
CA GLU A 76 3.07 12.62 -18.46
C GLU A 76 4.18 12.86 -19.48
N HIS A 77 5.31 12.15 -19.35
CA HIS A 77 6.41 12.22 -20.30
C HIS A 77 6.04 11.72 -21.71
N MET A 78 4.99 10.90 -21.85
CA MET A 78 4.42 10.49 -23.13
C MET A 78 3.33 11.44 -23.65
N GLY A 79 3.01 12.50 -22.92
CA GLY A 79 2.03 13.51 -23.29
C GLY A 79 0.63 13.28 -22.75
N TYR A 80 0.40 12.31 -21.87
CA TYR A 80 -0.88 12.11 -21.19
C TYR A 80 -1.16 13.22 -20.18
N GLU A 81 -2.42 13.65 -20.08
CA GLU A 81 -2.91 14.42 -18.93
C GLU A 81 -3.26 13.45 -17.79
N VAL A 82 -2.42 13.37 -16.76
CA VAL A 82 -2.65 12.47 -15.63
C VAL A 82 -3.44 13.20 -14.55
N GLU A 83 -4.66 12.74 -14.26
CA GLU A 83 -5.47 13.29 -13.19
C GLU A 83 -4.83 13.05 -11.83
N LYS A 84 -5.24 13.84 -10.82
CA LYS A 84 -4.86 13.55 -9.44
C LYS A 84 -5.39 12.16 -9.06
N TYR A 85 -4.49 11.34 -8.52
CA TYR A 85 -4.84 9.99 -8.07
C TYR A 85 -5.99 9.97 -7.05
N LYS A 86 -6.80 8.92 -7.08
CA LYS A 86 -7.71 8.58 -5.96
C LYS A 86 -6.97 7.65 -5.01
N GLU A 87 -6.88 8.04 -3.73
CA GLU A 87 -6.27 7.20 -2.69
C GLU A 87 -7.30 6.21 -2.18
N ILE A 88 -7.20 4.97 -2.62
CA ILE A 88 -8.13 3.90 -2.29
C ILE A 88 -7.40 2.56 -2.18
N SER A 89 -8.05 1.58 -1.59
CA SER A 89 -7.49 0.23 -1.43
C SER A 89 -8.54 -0.86 -1.59
N GLY A 90 -8.02 -2.07 -1.81
CA GLY A 90 -8.79 -3.29 -1.77
C GLY A 90 -9.92 -3.38 -2.79
N PRO A 91 -11.07 -3.94 -2.39
CA PRO A 91 -12.16 -4.22 -3.31
C PRO A 91 -12.73 -3.00 -4.04
N ILE A 92 -12.75 -1.83 -3.37
CA ILE A 92 -13.27 -0.58 -3.97
C ILE A 92 -12.46 -0.19 -5.19
N PHE A 93 -11.12 -0.28 -5.11
CA PHE A 93 -10.28 -0.01 -6.27
C PHE A 93 -10.64 -0.92 -7.46
N TYR A 94 -10.69 -2.25 -7.22
CA TYR A 94 -10.94 -3.21 -8.28
C TYR A 94 -12.33 -3.03 -8.92
N GLN A 95 -13.33 -2.65 -8.12
CA GLN A 95 -14.65 -2.33 -8.64
C GLN A 95 -14.61 -1.08 -9.53
N SER A 96 -14.05 0.04 -9.03
CA SER A 96 -13.93 1.27 -9.81
C SER A 96 -13.13 1.08 -11.11
N LEU A 97 -12.14 0.16 -11.10
CA LEU A 97 -11.37 -0.17 -12.30
C LEU A 97 -12.21 -0.90 -13.36
N VAL A 98 -13.02 -1.89 -12.97
CA VAL A 98 -13.87 -2.63 -13.92
C VAL A 98 -15.05 -1.80 -14.41
N ASP A 99 -15.49 -0.81 -13.62
CA ASP A 99 -16.55 0.14 -13.97
C ASP A 99 -16.04 1.30 -14.88
N GLY A 100 -14.71 1.38 -15.11
CA GLY A 100 -14.10 2.42 -15.97
C GLY A 100 -13.98 3.79 -15.30
N GLU A 101 -14.15 3.87 -13.98
CA GLU A 101 -13.93 5.10 -13.20
C GLU A 101 -12.44 5.39 -12.99
N LEU A 102 -11.60 4.37 -13.11
CA LEU A 102 -10.14 4.41 -12.99
C LEU A 102 -9.51 3.63 -14.13
N ASP A 103 -8.30 4.03 -14.52
CA ASP A 103 -7.58 3.41 -15.62
C ASP A 103 -6.49 2.46 -15.14
N PHE A 104 -5.79 2.77 -14.06
CA PHE A 104 -4.74 1.90 -13.54
C PHE A 104 -4.39 2.09 -12.07
N TRP A 105 -3.68 1.08 -11.54
CA TRP A 105 -3.06 1.06 -10.22
C TRP A 105 -1.72 0.31 -10.27
N ALA A 106 -0.65 0.98 -9.90
CA ALA A 106 0.70 0.41 -9.89
C ALA A 106 1.05 -0.26 -8.55
N ASN A 107 0.12 -0.98 -7.91
CA ASN A 107 0.37 -1.62 -6.61
C ASN A 107 -0.52 -2.84 -6.31
N GLY A 108 -0.83 -3.65 -7.31
CA GLY A 108 -1.57 -4.89 -7.12
C GLY A 108 -0.69 -6.02 -6.56
N TRP A 109 -1.04 -6.58 -5.41
CA TRP A 109 -0.29 -7.64 -4.72
C TRP A 109 -0.91 -9.01 -5.00
N PHE A 110 -0.23 -9.86 -5.76
CA PHE A 110 -0.76 -11.18 -6.15
C PHE A 110 0.15 -12.32 -5.70
N PRO A 111 -0.43 -13.35 -5.04
CA PRO A 111 -1.85 -13.74 -5.04
C PRO A 111 -2.74 -13.11 -3.96
N LEU A 112 -2.21 -12.26 -3.06
CA LEU A 112 -2.97 -11.71 -1.92
C LEU A 112 -4.30 -11.07 -2.32
N HIS A 113 -4.31 -10.32 -3.44
CA HIS A 113 -5.49 -9.60 -3.92
C HIS A 113 -6.43 -10.41 -4.83
N ASN A 114 -6.13 -11.69 -5.11
CA ASN A 114 -6.97 -12.47 -6.04
C ASN A 114 -8.47 -12.50 -5.65
N LYS A 115 -8.78 -12.51 -4.35
CA LYS A 115 -10.18 -12.51 -3.86
C LYS A 115 -10.80 -11.13 -3.66
N MET A 116 -10.10 -10.10 -4.06
CA MET A 116 -10.64 -8.74 -4.13
C MET A 116 -11.11 -8.39 -5.53
N LEU A 117 -10.81 -9.27 -6.50
CA LEU A 117 -11.17 -9.06 -7.89
C LEU A 117 -12.66 -9.34 -8.09
N PRO A 118 -13.43 -8.45 -8.75
CA PRO A 118 -14.80 -8.73 -9.17
C PRO A 118 -14.87 -9.91 -10.15
N ASP A 119 -16.01 -10.57 -10.24
CA ASP A 119 -16.18 -11.75 -11.10
C ASP A 119 -15.93 -11.45 -12.59
N ASN A 120 -16.24 -10.23 -13.02
CA ASN A 120 -15.99 -9.75 -14.39
C ASN A 120 -14.60 -9.16 -14.62
N PHE A 121 -13.69 -9.26 -13.64
CA PHE A 121 -12.37 -8.63 -13.69
C PHE A 121 -11.63 -8.94 -14.99
N ASN A 122 -11.49 -10.21 -15.35
CA ASN A 122 -10.73 -10.63 -16.53
C ASN A 122 -11.34 -10.18 -17.86
N GLN A 123 -12.61 -9.76 -17.88
CA GLN A 123 -13.27 -9.19 -19.05
C GLN A 123 -13.00 -7.69 -19.18
N LYS A 124 -12.84 -6.98 -18.06
CA LYS A 124 -12.76 -5.52 -17.98
C LYS A 124 -11.41 -4.97 -17.60
N ALA A 125 -10.56 -5.78 -17.00
CA ALA A 125 -9.25 -5.36 -16.52
C ALA A 125 -8.25 -6.53 -16.55
N GLN A 126 -6.98 -6.21 -16.44
CA GLN A 126 -5.92 -7.22 -16.40
C GLN A 126 -4.76 -6.81 -15.49
N LYS A 127 -4.01 -7.84 -15.05
CA LYS A 127 -2.71 -7.69 -14.39
C LYS A 127 -1.64 -7.61 -15.48
N ILE A 128 -0.89 -6.53 -15.50
CA ILE A 128 0.12 -6.28 -16.54
C ILE A 128 1.47 -5.92 -15.93
N GLY A 129 2.56 -6.34 -16.56
CA GLY A 129 3.93 -6.08 -16.09
C GLY A 129 4.23 -6.68 -14.71
N TYR A 130 5.45 -6.48 -14.24
CA TYR A 130 5.91 -6.85 -12.92
C TYR A 130 6.74 -5.71 -12.36
N ILE A 131 6.21 -4.99 -11.39
CA ILE A 131 6.94 -3.94 -10.68
C ILE A 131 8.00 -4.60 -9.79
N VAL A 132 7.59 -5.60 -9.00
CA VAL A 132 8.44 -6.51 -8.24
C VAL A 132 7.99 -7.94 -8.50
N LYS A 133 8.90 -8.83 -8.86
CA LYS A 133 8.61 -10.24 -9.12
C LYS A 133 9.16 -11.11 -7.99
N ASN A 134 8.31 -11.99 -7.40
CA ASN A 134 8.69 -13.01 -6.41
C ASN A 134 9.52 -12.47 -5.24
N GLY A 135 9.13 -11.38 -4.59
CA GLY A 135 9.98 -10.82 -3.52
C GLY A 135 9.23 -10.17 -2.37
N ALA A 136 7.95 -9.93 -2.51
CA ALA A 136 7.16 -9.29 -1.47
C ALA A 136 6.68 -10.34 -0.46
N VAL A 137 7.40 -10.48 0.65
CA VAL A 137 7.05 -11.39 1.75
C VAL A 137 6.28 -10.66 2.85
N GLN A 138 5.50 -11.41 3.61
CA GLN A 138 4.70 -10.92 4.72
C GLN A 138 4.76 -11.91 5.87
N GLY A 139 4.63 -11.43 7.10
CA GLY A 139 4.62 -12.31 8.26
C GLY A 139 4.69 -11.59 9.59
N TYR A 140 4.96 -12.35 10.61
CA TYR A 140 5.07 -11.89 11.99
C TYR A 140 6.54 -11.77 12.40
N LEU A 141 6.87 -10.68 13.09
CA LEU A 141 8.20 -10.47 13.67
C LEU A 141 8.10 -10.17 15.15
N ALA A 142 9.09 -10.66 15.90
CA ALA A 142 9.21 -10.41 17.32
C ALA A 142 10.66 -10.03 17.66
N SER A 143 10.87 -9.35 18.79
CA SER A 143 12.18 -8.93 19.31
C SER A 143 13.15 -10.11 19.36
N LYS A 144 14.31 -9.95 18.72
CA LYS A 144 15.30 -11.03 18.52
C LYS A 144 15.80 -11.63 19.83
N ASP A 145 16.12 -10.78 20.81
CA ASP A 145 16.61 -11.19 22.12
C ASP A 145 15.64 -12.14 22.84
N LEU A 146 14.33 -11.86 22.76
CA LEU A 146 13.29 -12.72 23.33
C LEU A 146 13.05 -13.98 22.49
N VAL A 147 13.11 -13.86 21.16
CA VAL A 147 13.01 -15.02 20.28
C VAL A 147 14.13 -16.01 20.58
N GLU A 148 15.36 -15.55 20.78
CA GLU A 148 16.51 -16.38 21.11
C GLU A 148 16.42 -16.90 22.55
N LYS A 149 16.12 -16.03 23.53
CA LYS A 149 16.02 -16.36 24.94
C LYS A 149 15.00 -17.47 25.21
N TYR A 150 13.81 -17.35 24.61
CA TYR A 150 12.72 -18.31 24.82
C TYR A 150 12.61 -19.35 23.72
N ASN A 151 13.58 -19.40 22.78
CA ASN A 151 13.57 -20.31 21.62
C ASN A 151 12.23 -20.29 20.87
N ILE A 152 11.70 -19.09 20.59
CA ILE A 152 10.45 -18.90 19.86
C ILE A 152 10.67 -19.24 18.39
N LYS A 153 9.85 -20.14 17.82
CA LYS A 153 9.91 -20.53 16.41
C LYS A 153 8.65 -20.14 15.66
N SER A 154 7.53 -20.06 16.36
CA SER A 154 6.23 -19.82 15.76
C SER A 154 5.25 -19.18 16.74
N LEU A 155 4.09 -18.80 16.22
CA LEU A 155 2.96 -18.34 17.05
C LEU A 155 2.55 -19.35 18.14
N ALA A 156 2.86 -20.68 17.99
CA ALA A 156 2.53 -21.66 19.00
C ALA A 156 3.19 -21.40 20.35
N ASP A 157 4.33 -20.73 20.34
CA ASP A 157 5.10 -20.40 21.54
C ASP A 157 4.38 -19.41 22.46
N PHE A 158 3.42 -18.63 21.94
CA PHE A 158 2.52 -17.77 22.72
C PHE A 158 1.43 -18.54 23.49
N LYS A 159 1.56 -19.85 23.64
CA LYS A 159 0.84 -20.66 24.64
C LYS A 159 1.59 -20.80 25.95
N ARG A 160 2.88 -20.45 25.96
CA ARG A 160 3.74 -20.53 27.16
C ARG A 160 3.64 -19.18 27.92
N GLN A 161 3.36 -19.27 29.23
CA GLN A 161 3.15 -18.08 30.05
C GLN A 161 4.36 -17.16 30.05
N GLU A 162 5.57 -17.71 30.14
CA GLU A 162 6.80 -16.91 30.12
C GLU A 162 7.03 -16.14 28.80
N VAL A 163 6.43 -16.60 27.68
CA VAL A 163 6.47 -15.88 26.41
C VAL A 163 5.40 -14.79 26.39
N ILE A 164 4.20 -15.11 26.88
CA ILE A 164 3.12 -14.11 27.01
C ILE A 164 3.60 -12.94 27.88
N ASP A 165 4.07 -13.21 29.11
CA ASP A 165 4.55 -12.21 30.06
C ASP A 165 5.68 -11.34 29.49
N ALA A 166 6.51 -11.90 28.60
CA ALA A 166 7.61 -11.18 27.97
C ALA A 166 7.15 -10.13 26.94
N PHE A 167 5.93 -10.30 26.38
CA PHE A 167 5.35 -9.39 25.39
C PHE A 167 4.08 -8.68 25.90
N ASP A 168 3.70 -8.89 27.16
CA ASP A 168 2.60 -8.25 27.86
C ASP A 168 3.10 -6.90 28.44
N ALA A 169 2.82 -5.80 27.72
CA ALA A 169 3.33 -4.49 28.09
C ALA A 169 2.41 -3.72 29.05
N ASP A 170 1.12 -4.05 29.11
CA ASP A 170 0.12 -3.40 29.95
C ASP A 170 -0.35 -4.23 31.15
N ASN A 171 0.17 -5.47 31.26
CA ASN A 171 -0.10 -6.45 32.31
C ASN A 171 -1.56 -6.94 32.35
N ASP A 172 -2.18 -7.10 31.18
CA ASP A 172 -3.53 -7.65 31.06
C ASP A 172 -3.54 -9.18 30.88
N GLY A 173 -2.35 -9.81 30.81
CA GLY A 173 -2.15 -11.26 30.66
C GLY A 173 -2.12 -11.71 29.22
N LYS A 174 -1.92 -10.80 28.27
CA LYS A 174 -1.78 -11.09 26.84
C LYS A 174 -0.58 -10.39 26.23
N ALA A 175 -0.06 -10.96 25.16
CA ALA A 175 0.99 -10.34 24.37
C ALA A 175 0.39 -9.31 23.38
N GLU A 176 0.98 -8.13 23.25
CA GLU A 176 0.52 -7.13 22.27
C GLU A 176 1.17 -7.33 20.92
N MET A 177 0.34 -7.34 19.88
CA MET A 177 0.77 -7.41 18.49
C MET A 177 0.19 -6.28 17.65
N VAL A 178 1.02 -5.56 16.92
CA VAL A 178 0.53 -4.70 15.85
C VAL A 178 0.17 -5.56 14.63
N GLY A 179 -1.10 -5.53 14.27
CA GLY A 179 -1.66 -6.26 13.13
C GLY A 179 -1.80 -5.41 11.88
N CYS A 180 -2.68 -5.85 11.00
CA CYS A 180 -2.94 -5.24 9.69
C CYS A 180 -4.27 -4.49 9.71
N PRO A 181 -4.34 -3.25 9.16
CA PRO A 181 -5.57 -2.46 9.12
C PRO A 181 -6.70 -3.15 8.36
N PRO A 182 -7.96 -2.93 8.75
CA PRO A 182 -9.11 -3.35 7.97
C PRO A 182 -9.08 -2.81 6.53
N GLY A 183 -9.61 -3.57 5.59
CA GLY A 183 -9.60 -3.22 4.16
C GLY A 183 -8.36 -3.68 3.39
N TRP A 184 -7.25 -3.98 4.08
CA TRP A 184 -6.06 -4.55 3.45
C TRP A 184 -6.15 -6.08 3.37
N GLY A 185 -5.44 -6.68 2.39
CA GLY A 185 -5.45 -8.13 2.18
C GLY A 185 -4.94 -8.95 3.37
N CYS A 186 -3.90 -8.45 4.03
CA CYS A 186 -3.31 -9.07 5.22
C CYS A 186 -4.31 -9.17 6.39
N HIS A 187 -5.22 -8.20 6.53
CA HIS A 187 -6.24 -8.23 7.59
C HIS A 187 -7.12 -9.48 7.52
N LYS A 188 -7.50 -9.89 6.30
CA LYS A 188 -8.30 -11.12 6.10
C LYS A 188 -7.53 -12.36 6.57
N ILE A 189 -6.24 -12.45 6.22
CA ILE A 189 -5.39 -13.61 6.63
C ILE A 189 -5.20 -13.61 8.14
N ILE A 190 -4.83 -12.49 8.76
CA ILE A 190 -4.65 -12.41 10.22
C ILE A 190 -5.96 -12.72 10.95
N THR A 191 -7.09 -12.18 10.49
CA THR A 191 -8.40 -12.49 11.06
C THR A 191 -8.72 -14.00 10.97
N TYR A 192 -8.38 -14.63 9.85
CA TYR A 192 -8.53 -16.08 9.70
C TYR A 192 -7.62 -16.86 10.67
N HIS A 193 -6.35 -16.45 10.82
CA HIS A 193 -5.43 -17.01 11.80
C HIS A 193 -6.00 -16.91 13.22
N MET A 194 -6.56 -15.75 13.58
CA MET A 194 -7.15 -15.50 14.90
C MET A 194 -8.38 -16.37 15.17
N LYS A 195 -9.31 -16.44 14.24
CA LYS A 195 -10.65 -16.99 14.46
C LYS A 195 -10.81 -18.45 14.06
N ASN A 196 -10.04 -18.92 13.08
CA ASN A 196 -10.24 -20.22 12.44
C ASN A 196 -9.01 -21.13 12.55
N ALA A 197 -7.83 -20.62 12.21
CA ALA A 197 -6.64 -21.45 12.15
C ALA A 197 -6.04 -21.72 13.54
N TYR A 198 -5.87 -20.68 14.36
CA TYR A 198 -5.15 -20.76 15.64
C TYR A 198 -5.85 -20.02 16.80
N PRO A 199 -7.17 -20.17 17.01
CA PRO A 199 -7.91 -19.44 18.04
C PRO A 199 -7.32 -19.64 19.44
N GLU A 200 -6.83 -20.85 19.75
CA GLU A 200 -6.20 -21.19 21.03
C GLU A 200 -4.83 -20.53 21.27
N ILE A 201 -4.28 -19.90 20.25
CA ILE A 201 -3.05 -19.10 20.39
C ILE A 201 -3.46 -17.62 20.54
N PHE A 202 -4.31 -17.16 19.65
CA PHE A 202 -4.70 -15.74 19.59
C PHE A 202 -5.58 -15.26 20.77
N LYS A 203 -6.13 -16.18 21.59
CA LYS A 203 -6.74 -15.77 22.86
C LYS A 203 -5.74 -15.15 23.85
N ASN A 204 -4.45 -15.42 23.67
CA ASN A 204 -3.34 -14.91 24.47
C ASN A 204 -2.64 -13.71 23.79
N ILE A 205 -3.17 -13.17 22.69
CA ILE A 205 -2.55 -12.11 21.92
C ILE A 205 -3.60 -11.03 21.63
N ASP A 206 -3.33 -9.82 22.08
CA ASP A 206 -4.11 -8.65 21.69
C ASP A 206 -3.57 -8.04 20.40
N VAL A 207 -4.45 -7.96 19.39
CA VAL A 207 -4.09 -7.51 18.05
C VAL A 207 -4.64 -6.13 17.76
N THR A 208 -3.76 -5.12 17.75
CA THR A 208 -4.11 -3.76 17.35
C THR A 208 -4.17 -3.65 15.82
N THR A 209 -5.32 -3.19 15.28
CA THR A 209 -5.56 -3.08 13.83
C THR A 209 -5.81 -1.65 13.37
N GLY A 210 -5.27 -0.65 14.04
CA GLY A 210 -5.43 0.78 13.74
C GLY A 210 -4.57 1.27 12.57
N ALA A 211 -4.26 2.57 12.56
CA ALA A 211 -3.40 3.20 11.56
C ALA A 211 -1.98 2.60 11.63
N TYR A 212 -1.65 1.74 10.68
CA TYR A 212 -0.43 0.93 10.68
C TYR A 212 0.86 1.75 10.91
N SER A 213 1.04 2.84 10.14
CA SER A 213 2.25 3.67 10.27
C SER A 213 2.41 4.30 11.65
N ALA A 214 1.31 4.74 12.28
CA ALA A 214 1.34 5.29 13.63
C ALA A 214 1.65 4.20 14.67
N SER A 215 1.00 3.05 14.59
CA SER A 215 1.26 1.91 15.47
C SER A 215 2.70 1.44 15.37
N MET A 216 3.24 1.29 14.16
CA MET A 216 4.63 0.90 13.96
C MET A 216 5.65 1.95 14.39
N SER A 217 5.30 3.25 14.30
CA SER A 217 6.14 4.32 14.86
C SER A 217 6.26 4.18 16.38
N SER A 218 5.15 3.83 17.05
CA SER A 218 5.15 3.52 18.50
C SER A 218 6.00 2.29 18.81
N GLU A 219 5.91 1.22 18.02
CA GLU A 219 6.74 0.02 18.21
C GLU A 219 8.24 0.34 18.04
N VAL A 220 8.62 1.13 17.03
CA VAL A 220 10.02 1.58 16.87
C VAL A 220 10.48 2.40 18.08
N ALA A 221 9.63 3.25 18.63
CA ALA A 221 9.94 4.02 19.84
C ALA A 221 10.08 3.13 21.08
N LYS A 222 9.17 2.16 21.28
CA LYS A 222 9.25 1.14 22.34
C LYS A 222 10.56 0.37 22.26
N TYR A 223 10.93 -0.14 21.08
CA TYR A 223 12.16 -0.89 20.87
C TYR A 223 13.41 -0.07 21.24
N LYS A 224 13.46 1.22 20.87
CA LYS A 224 14.57 2.11 21.23
C LYS A 224 14.73 2.33 22.74
N THR A 225 13.69 2.12 23.53
CA THR A 225 13.73 2.19 25.01
C THR A 225 13.97 0.82 25.65
N GLY A 226 14.34 -0.19 24.86
CA GLY A 226 14.61 -1.56 25.34
C GLY A 226 13.36 -2.39 25.63
N LYS A 227 12.18 -1.94 25.18
CA LYS A 227 10.94 -2.69 25.34
C LYS A 227 10.75 -3.67 24.17
N PRO A 228 10.14 -4.85 24.40
CA PRO A 228 9.87 -5.83 23.38
C PRO A 228 8.86 -5.32 22.34
N VAL A 229 8.96 -5.85 21.12
CA VAL A 229 8.03 -5.56 20.03
C VAL A 229 7.59 -6.87 19.37
N PHE A 230 6.29 -6.92 19.01
CA PHE A 230 5.70 -8.00 18.24
C PHE A 230 4.70 -7.44 17.25
N PHE A 231 4.89 -7.71 15.94
CA PHE A 231 4.11 -7.06 14.91
C PHE A 231 4.05 -7.87 13.62
N TYR A 232 3.02 -7.58 12.82
CA TYR A 232 2.94 -7.96 11.42
C TYR A 232 3.64 -6.90 10.55
N THR A 233 4.34 -7.34 9.52
CA THR A 233 4.86 -6.46 8.46
C THR A 233 5.02 -7.19 7.13
N TRP A 234 5.43 -6.43 6.14
CA TRP A 234 5.73 -6.92 4.79
C TRP A 234 6.99 -6.26 4.24
N THR A 235 7.48 -6.80 3.14
CA THR A 235 8.57 -6.22 2.37
C THR A 235 8.11 -6.02 0.92
N PRO A 236 8.44 -4.89 0.26
CA PRO A 236 9.23 -3.74 0.73
C PRO A 236 8.43 -2.82 1.67
N ASN A 237 9.03 -2.45 2.82
CA ASN A 237 8.47 -1.51 3.79
C ASN A 237 9.60 -0.90 4.63
N TRP A 238 9.41 0.33 5.13
CA TRP A 238 10.36 1.02 6.01
C TRP A 238 10.59 0.32 7.35
N THR A 239 9.62 -0.43 7.84
CA THR A 239 9.67 -1.10 9.14
C THR A 239 10.86 -2.05 9.25
N VAL A 240 11.17 -2.80 8.18
CA VAL A 240 12.31 -3.74 8.15
C VAL A 240 13.68 -3.04 8.05
N ASN A 241 13.71 -1.74 7.79
CA ASN A 241 14.92 -0.93 7.86
C ASN A 241 15.14 -0.36 9.26
N LYS A 242 14.07 -0.07 9.99
CA LYS A 242 14.12 0.45 11.37
C LYS A 242 14.25 -0.65 12.41
N LEU A 243 13.59 -1.77 12.19
CA LEU A 243 13.67 -3.01 12.97
C LEU A 243 14.16 -4.11 12.05
N LYS A 244 15.49 -4.26 11.97
CA LYS A 244 16.15 -5.10 10.94
C LYS A 244 16.03 -6.58 11.28
N PRO A 245 15.40 -7.40 10.40
CA PRO A 245 15.35 -8.85 10.59
C PRO A 245 16.75 -9.47 10.70
N GLY A 246 16.92 -10.34 11.69
CA GLY A 246 18.19 -10.99 12.05
C GLY A 246 19.14 -10.14 12.90
N LYS A 247 18.84 -8.84 13.10
CA LYS A 247 19.58 -7.95 14.00
C LYS A 247 18.74 -7.51 15.19
N ASP A 248 17.60 -6.91 14.93
CA ASP A 248 16.73 -6.30 15.93
C ASP A 248 15.51 -7.19 16.23
N VAL A 249 14.98 -7.84 15.18
CA VAL A 249 13.80 -8.72 15.23
C VAL A 249 14.05 -9.99 14.41
N MET A 250 13.19 -11.00 14.61
CA MET A 250 13.21 -12.22 13.82
C MET A 250 11.81 -12.53 13.29
N TRP A 251 11.75 -13.06 12.08
CA TRP A 251 10.52 -13.65 11.54
C TRP A 251 10.19 -14.91 12.30
N ILE A 252 8.97 -14.98 12.83
CA ILE A 252 8.43 -16.18 13.48
C ILE A 252 7.32 -16.78 12.60
N GLY A 253 7.27 -18.11 12.52
CA GLY A 253 6.34 -18.81 11.66
C GLY A 253 4.95 -18.99 12.27
N VAL A 254 4.03 -19.55 11.46
CA VAL A 254 2.84 -20.20 11.99
C VAL A 254 3.15 -21.64 12.39
N PRO A 255 2.42 -22.27 13.36
CA PRO A 255 2.75 -23.63 13.84
C PRO A 255 2.63 -24.69 12.75
N GLU A 256 1.61 -24.58 11.94
CA GLU A 256 1.33 -25.40 10.77
C GLU A 256 0.71 -24.56 9.67
N ILE A 257 0.76 -25.04 8.43
CA ILE A 257 0.08 -24.33 7.34
C ILE A 257 -1.41 -24.69 7.37
N LYS A 258 -2.22 -23.68 7.67
CA LYS A 258 -3.69 -23.71 7.55
C LYS A 258 -4.10 -22.61 6.58
N PRO A 259 -4.23 -22.93 5.28
CA PRO A 259 -4.57 -21.96 4.27
C PRO A 259 -5.95 -21.33 4.56
N THR A 260 -6.10 -20.03 4.23
CA THR A 260 -7.45 -19.47 4.08
C THR A 260 -8.16 -20.12 2.89
N PRO A 261 -9.49 -20.06 2.78
CA PRO A 261 -10.21 -20.57 1.61
C PRO A 261 -9.66 -20.03 0.26
N GLU A 262 -9.12 -18.81 0.30
CA GLU A 262 -8.47 -18.19 -0.86
C GLU A 262 -7.12 -18.81 -1.19
N GLN A 263 -6.35 -19.14 -0.17
CA GLN A 263 -5.02 -19.72 -0.31
C GLN A 263 -5.07 -21.21 -0.68
N GLU A 264 -6.18 -21.91 -0.43
CA GLU A 264 -6.39 -23.28 -0.87
C GLU A 264 -6.30 -23.45 -2.40
N ASN A 265 -6.62 -22.39 -3.15
CA ASN A 265 -6.53 -22.37 -4.60
C ASN A 265 -5.11 -22.12 -5.14
N LEU A 266 -4.11 -21.94 -4.26
CA LEU A 266 -2.72 -21.78 -4.69
C LEU A 266 -2.13 -23.14 -5.16
N PRO A 267 -1.27 -23.13 -6.18
CA PRO A 267 -0.51 -24.32 -6.51
C PRO A 267 0.32 -24.79 -5.31
N ASN A 268 -0.01 -25.98 -4.76
CA ASN A 268 0.62 -26.50 -3.56
C ASN A 268 0.64 -25.47 -2.40
N PRO A 269 -0.47 -25.23 -1.70
CA PRO A 269 -0.59 -24.21 -0.66
C PRO A 269 0.49 -24.31 0.42
N THR A 270 0.83 -25.53 0.87
CA THR A 270 1.89 -25.76 1.87
C THR A 270 3.22 -25.18 1.42
N LYS A 271 3.62 -25.41 0.17
CA LYS A 271 4.85 -24.87 -0.40
C LYS A 271 4.75 -23.35 -0.60
N ALA A 272 3.61 -22.87 -1.12
CA ALA A 272 3.40 -21.45 -1.39
C ALA A 272 3.40 -20.57 -0.12
N LEU A 273 3.03 -21.15 1.03
CA LEU A 273 2.98 -20.46 2.33
C LEU A 273 4.22 -20.74 3.20
N THR A 274 5.23 -21.40 2.65
CA THR A 274 6.51 -21.69 3.30
C THR A 274 7.64 -21.05 2.51
N ALA A 275 8.62 -20.50 3.19
CA ALA A 275 9.78 -19.86 2.56
C ALA A 275 11.10 -20.41 3.12
N SER A 276 12.16 -20.39 2.31
CA SER A 276 13.52 -20.75 2.73
C SER A 276 14.48 -19.60 2.45
N GLY A 277 15.58 -19.55 3.22
CA GLY A 277 16.60 -18.51 3.05
C GLY A 277 16.15 -17.10 3.43
N ILE A 278 15.10 -16.97 4.22
CA ILE A 278 14.61 -15.65 4.69
C ILE A 278 15.57 -15.15 5.78
N LYS A 279 16.22 -14.02 5.49
CA LYS A 279 17.14 -13.40 6.44
C LYS A 279 16.46 -13.06 7.76
N GLY A 280 17.00 -13.55 8.84
CA GLY A 280 16.47 -13.32 10.19
C GLY A 280 15.22 -14.12 10.51
N ALA A 281 14.99 -15.25 9.84
CA ALA A 281 13.95 -16.20 10.21
C ALA A 281 14.37 -17.04 11.43
N ALA A 282 13.43 -17.35 12.32
CA ALA A 282 13.64 -18.19 13.50
C ALA A 282 13.74 -19.70 13.17
N SER A 283 13.39 -20.07 11.94
CA SER A 283 13.57 -21.42 11.38
C SER A 283 13.78 -21.37 9.88
N ASP A 284 14.44 -22.38 9.31
CA ASP A 284 14.58 -22.52 7.85
C ASP A 284 14.37 -24.00 7.48
N PRO A 285 13.34 -24.34 6.69
CA PRO A 285 12.31 -23.44 6.16
C PRO A 285 11.41 -22.85 7.24
N ILE A 286 10.85 -21.66 6.95
CA ILE A 286 9.86 -21.00 7.81
C ILE A 286 8.46 -21.10 7.20
N LYS A 287 7.48 -21.49 8.01
CA LYS A 287 6.06 -21.50 7.64
C LYS A 287 5.51 -20.08 7.82
N MET A 288 5.49 -19.28 6.74
CA MET A 288 5.06 -17.89 6.82
C MET A 288 3.56 -17.74 7.06
N GLY A 289 2.72 -18.65 6.56
CA GLY A 289 1.25 -18.49 6.55
C GLY A 289 0.75 -17.46 5.52
N PHE A 290 1.65 -16.76 4.87
CA PHE A 290 1.43 -15.80 3.80
C PHE A 290 2.23 -16.23 2.58
N ALA A 291 1.60 -16.15 1.40
CA ALA A 291 2.32 -16.39 0.15
C ALA A 291 3.22 -15.19 -0.18
N ALA A 292 4.36 -15.47 -0.80
CA ALA A 292 5.13 -14.41 -1.44
C ALA A 292 4.33 -13.80 -2.61
N ASN A 293 4.43 -12.48 -2.77
CA ASN A 293 3.66 -11.76 -3.77
C ASN A 293 4.54 -11.19 -4.88
N ASP A 294 3.94 -11.10 -6.06
CA ASP A 294 4.33 -10.14 -7.08
C ASP A 294 3.64 -8.81 -6.82
N ILE A 295 4.31 -7.70 -7.09
CA ILE A 295 3.66 -6.39 -7.21
C ILE A 295 3.51 -6.09 -8.70
N ARG A 296 2.28 -5.83 -9.14
CA ARG A 296 1.93 -5.66 -10.55
C ARG A 296 1.13 -4.38 -10.79
N VAL A 297 1.21 -3.87 -11.99
CA VAL A 297 0.21 -2.92 -12.47
C VAL A 297 -1.09 -3.68 -12.73
N VAL A 298 -2.20 -3.05 -12.40
CA VAL A 298 -3.55 -3.50 -12.77
C VAL A 298 -4.20 -2.37 -13.54
N ALA A 299 -4.73 -2.68 -14.73
CA ALA A 299 -5.26 -1.64 -15.60
C ALA A 299 -6.54 -2.08 -16.31
N ASN A 300 -7.39 -1.12 -16.65
CA ASN A 300 -8.62 -1.30 -17.40
C ASN A 300 -8.28 -1.71 -18.85
N ASN A 301 -9.03 -2.67 -19.41
CA ASN A 301 -8.77 -3.20 -20.74
C ASN A 301 -9.05 -2.18 -21.84
N ASP A 302 -10.16 -1.44 -21.76
CA ASP A 302 -10.52 -0.42 -22.75
C ASP A 302 -9.44 0.69 -22.80
N PHE A 303 -8.92 1.11 -21.63
CA PHE A 303 -7.78 2.02 -21.56
C PHE A 303 -6.54 1.46 -22.26
N LEU A 304 -6.18 0.21 -21.98
CA LEU A 304 -4.99 -0.43 -22.57
C LEU A 304 -5.10 -0.66 -24.07
N GLU A 305 -6.30 -0.96 -24.58
CA GLU A 305 -6.57 -1.16 -26.01
C GLU A 305 -6.45 0.14 -26.79
N ASN A 306 -6.95 1.23 -26.22
CA ASN A 306 -6.87 2.56 -26.84
C ASN A 306 -5.49 3.22 -26.67
N ASN A 307 -4.67 2.75 -25.72
CA ASN A 307 -3.38 3.35 -25.35
C ASN A 307 -2.22 2.33 -25.40
N PRO A 308 -1.82 1.84 -26.59
CA PRO A 308 -0.78 0.81 -26.73
C PRO A 308 0.58 1.27 -26.19
N GLY A 309 0.89 2.57 -26.20
CA GLY A 309 2.08 3.13 -25.59
C GLY A 309 2.07 3.02 -24.06
N ALA A 310 0.96 3.38 -23.40
CA ALA A 310 0.79 3.21 -21.97
C ALA A 310 0.84 1.73 -21.57
N LYS A 311 0.19 0.86 -22.35
CA LYS A 311 0.26 -0.60 -22.17
C LYS A 311 1.71 -1.07 -22.17
N LYS A 312 2.48 -0.63 -23.15
CA LYS A 312 3.90 -1.00 -23.26
C LYS A 312 4.75 -0.50 -22.10
N LEU A 313 4.52 0.73 -21.61
CA LEU A 313 5.15 1.23 -20.41
C LEU A 313 4.86 0.31 -19.20
N PHE A 314 3.60 -0.04 -18.98
CA PHE A 314 3.20 -0.89 -17.87
C PHE A 314 3.81 -2.30 -17.93
N GLU A 315 4.04 -2.84 -19.14
CA GLU A 315 4.75 -4.11 -19.34
C GLU A 315 6.23 -4.05 -18.97
N LEU A 316 6.90 -2.93 -19.24
CA LEU A 316 8.34 -2.80 -19.15
C LEU A 316 8.82 -2.28 -17.81
N MET A 317 8.07 -1.35 -17.21
CA MET A 317 8.51 -0.62 -16.03
C MET A 317 8.58 -1.50 -14.80
N SER A 318 9.68 -1.34 -14.07
CA SER A 318 9.92 -1.99 -12.78
C SER A 318 10.67 -1.05 -11.84
N VAL A 319 10.39 -1.15 -10.55
CA VAL A 319 11.07 -0.40 -9.50
C VAL A 319 11.70 -1.40 -8.54
N SER A 320 12.97 -1.21 -8.21
CA SER A 320 13.66 -2.17 -7.37
C SER A 320 13.06 -2.20 -5.95
N PHE A 321 13.13 -3.36 -5.33
CA PHE A 321 12.75 -3.57 -3.93
C PHE A 321 13.46 -2.56 -3.00
N GLY A 322 14.76 -2.33 -3.24
CA GLY A 322 15.57 -1.39 -2.45
C GLY A 322 15.09 0.05 -2.59
N ASP A 323 14.74 0.48 -3.80
CA ASP A 323 14.28 1.85 -4.07
C ASP A 323 12.95 2.15 -3.38
N ILE A 324 11.98 1.20 -3.45
CA ILE A 324 10.70 1.32 -2.76
C ILE A 324 10.93 1.43 -1.24
N THR A 325 11.78 0.56 -0.68
CA THR A 325 12.08 0.55 0.75
C THR A 325 12.77 1.83 1.20
N ALA A 326 13.74 2.32 0.42
CA ALA A 326 14.47 3.55 0.71
C ALA A 326 13.55 4.79 0.71
N GLN A 327 12.65 4.87 -0.27
CA GLN A 327 11.68 5.96 -0.32
C GLN A 327 10.67 5.90 0.84
N ASN A 328 10.18 4.71 1.18
CA ASN A 328 9.31 4.53 2.34
C ASN A 328 10.00 4.95 3.64
N GLN A 329 11.32 4.75 3.74
CA GLN A 329 12.11 5.22 4.89
C GLN A 329 12.17 6.75 4.95
N LYS A 330 12.38 7.45 3.82
CA LYS A 330 12.33 8.92 3.77
C LYS A 330 10.97 9.45 4.26
N MET A 331 9.86 8.82 3.84
CA MET A 331 8.52 9.18 4.33
C MET A 331 8.40 9.01 5.85
N PHE A 332 8.91 7.93 6.40
CA PHE A 332 8.93 7.72 7.85
C PHE A 332 9.78 8.79 8.58
N GLU A 333 10.84 9.26 7.96
CA GLU A 333 11.74 10.29 8.49
C GLU A 333 11.20 11.72 8.35
N GLY A 334 9.99 11.89 7.80
CA GLY A 334 9.27 13.15 7.74
C GLY A 334 9.11 13.75 6.34
N GLU A 335 9.74 13.17 5.31
CA GLU A 335 9.57 13.58 3.92
C GLU A 335 8.34 12.89 3.30
N ASN A 336 7.14 13.22 3.81
CA ASN A 336 5.90 12.49 3.52
C ASN A 336 4.79 13.33 2.87
N THR A 337 5.08 14.58 2.53
CA THR A 337 4.16 15.41 1.75
C THR A 337 4.09 14.95 0.30
N GLN A 338 3.03 15.31 -0.42
CA GLN A 338 2.92 15.02 -1.85
C GLN A 338 4.13 15.57 -2.63
N LYS A 339 4.56 16.80 -2.31
CA LYS A 339 5.73 17.44 -2.91
C LYS A 339 7.02 16.63 -2.66
N ASP A 340 7.19 16.06 -1.48
CA ASP A 340 8.34 15.19 -1.20
C ASP A 340 8.31 13.92 -2.05
N VAL A 341 7.16 13.27 -2.16
CA VAL A 341 7.00 12.07 -2.99
C VAL A 341 7.31 12.35 -4.46
N GLU A 342 6.84 13.47 -5.00
CA GLU A 342 7.12 13.92 -6.37
C GLU A 342 8.61 14.20 -6.58
N ARG A 343 9.25 14.85 -5.62
CA ARG A 343 10.71 15.05 -5.62
C ARG A 343 11.45 13.70 -5.60
N HIS A 344 11.04 12.76 -4.75
CA HIS A 344 11.64 11.41 -4.71
C HIS A 344 11.47 10.67 -6.02
N ALA A 345 10.31 10.79 -6.68
CA ALA A 345 10.09 10.18 -7.99
C ALA A 345 11.03 10.80 -9.04
N THR A 346 11.17 12.12 -9.05
CA THR A 346 12.10 12.84 -9.94
C THR A 346 13.56 12.42 -9.71
N GLU A 347 14.00 12.33 -8.44
CA GLU A 347 15.33 11.84 -8.08
C GLU A 347 15.55 10.40 -8.56
N TRP A 348 14.53 9.54 -8.38
CA TRP A 348 14.60 8.15 -8.85
C TRP A 348 14.73 8.07 -10.37
N ILE A 349 13.96 8.85 -11.13
CA ILE A 349 14.03 8.92 -12.59
C ILE A 349 15.43 9.35 -13.04
N LYS A 350 16.00 10.40 -12.41
CA LYS A 350 17.37 10.86 -12.68
C LYS A 350 18.42 9.76 -12.49
N ASN A 351 18.27 9.00 -11.41
CA ASN A 351 19.18 7.92 -11.07
C ASN A 351 19.00 6.66 -11.96
N ASN A 352 17.86 6.54 -12.64
CA ASN A 352 17.52 5.44 -13.53
C ASN A 352 17.34 5.90 -14.99
N LYS A 353 17.97 7.01 -15.38
CA LYS A 353 17.78 7.71 -16.65
C LYS A 353 17.85 6.78 -17.88
N ASP A 354 18.86 5.92 -17.95
CA ASP A 354 19.06 5.05 -19.14
C ASP A 354 17.89 4.08 -19.33
N LYS A 355 17.43 3.43 -18.24
CA LYS A 355 16.24 2.56 -18.26
C LYS A 355 14.98 3.35 -18.61
N TRP A 356 14.84 4.55 -18.04
CA TRP A 356 13.71 5.42 -18.32
C TRP A 356 13.60 5.75 -19.80
N ILE A 357 14.71 6.18 -20.41
CA ILE A 357 14.77 6.49 -21.84
C ILE A 357 14.44 5.26 -22.70
N GLU A 358 15.00 4.10 -22.35
CA GLU A 358 14.72 2.84 -23.05
C GLU A 358 13.23 2.49 -23.02
N TRP A 359 12.59 2.58 -21.85
CA TRP A 359 11.15 2.32 -21.70
C TRP A 359 10.32 3.31 -22.49
N GLN A 360 10.65 4.59 -22.42
CA GLN A 360 9.98 5.66 -23.16
C GLN A 360 10.07 5.47 -24.67
N LYS A 361 11.23 5.06 -25.20
CA LYS A 361 11.41 4.75 -26.64
C LYS A 361 10.54 3.58 -27.06
N LYS A 362 10.62 2.45 -26.36
CA LYS A 362 9.85 1.24 -26.69
C LYS A 362 8.33 1.47 -26.58
N ALA A 363 7.90 2.29 -25.65
CA ALA A 363 6.50 2.63 -25.50
C ALA A 363 5.98 3.47 -26.66
N ARG A 364 6.75 4.46 -27.13
CA ARG A 364 6.41 5.26 -28.32
C ARG A 364 6.42 4.46 -29.61
N GLU A 365 7.34 3.49 -29.72
CA GLU A 365 7.36 2.56 -30.85
C GLU A 365 6.10 1.69 -30.89
N ALA A 366 5.61 1.23 -29.75
CA ALA A 366 4.37 0.43 -29.67
C ALA A 366 3.09 1.24 -29.94
N ALA A 367 3.16 2.56 -29.91
CA ALA A 367 2.05 3.46 -30.18
C ALA A 367 1.93 3.89 -31.68
N LYS A 368 2.87 3.45 -32.53
CA LYS A 368 2.84 3.69 -33.98
C LYS A 368 1.92 2.70 -34.68
#